data_8dd7b2d8f527901df657d0697d63e99c
#
_entry.id   8dd7b2d8f527901df657d0697d63e99c
#
_cell.length_a   1.000
_cell.length_b   1.000
_cell.length_c   1.000
_cell.angle_alpha   90.00
_cell.angle_beta   90.00
_cell.angle_gamma   90.00
#
_symmetry.space_group_name_H-M   'P 1'
#
loop_
_entity.id
_entity.type
_entity.pdbx_description
1 polymer ?
#
loop_
_entity_poly.entity_id
_entity_poly.type
_entity_poly.pdbx_seq_one_letter_code
_entity_poly.pdbx_strand_id
1 'polypeptide(L)'
;MTVMEQRKRKIIHILSNTREFVTADELSAALRLSTKSIYRIVKAINEDATIDYVILSEKGKGYRLSFHHQEKPQSQKAEMPNALTPVERRNKVMEELLLISPKRKNIFSLYQPFYLSETVINSDEKLISEALQRFELTVSRKNKMIGVNGAEKNIRRALQEYIQQTRNIRLDDLHVTNGAFNRYDAEFVLRQLNLIENHLGLVIPHPYNINLFSHLYILLRRFRKVGNSFNEDILDEKEKQQMQENPELATIAKEIIGNSEQYLHTKLPENESYYMYQYLVSSRMQKATDELEDLSEQVKLISNAFIEKMSTQLQRSFEDEELFGKLARHIKPMINRLRHGIEVKNNLLEQIKLEYTDLFFATEETAREICQVYDLPALTEDEIGFVTLYFAQAIEEHPQQLKVMIVCTTGIGTSELLKVKVHKKFRELAITAVLPSREVEAALKQHPDTEMIISTVQLTIDSPIPVVIVSAMLTMEDQKRLEVMIGRVRND
;
A
#
# COMPACT_ATOMS: atom_id res chain seq x y z
N MET A 1 -7.69 2.16 -20.46
CA MET A 1 -6.23 2.38 -20.29
C MET A 1 -5.63 2.84 -21.61
N THR A 2 -4.87 3.93 -21.63
CA THR A 2 -4.28 4.43 -22.89
C THR A 2 -3.06 3.60 -23.31
N VAL A 3 -2.74 3.59 -24.60
CA VAL A 3 -1.52 2.91 -25.13
C VAL A 3 -0.25 3.45 -24.44
N MET A 4 -0.26 4.71 -24.02
CA MET A 4 0.86 5.34 -23.31
C MET A 4 1.03 4.74 -21.90
N GLU A 5 -0.06 4.54 -21.18
CA GLU A 5 -0.07 3.91 -19.85
C GLU A 5 0.45 2.46 -19.89
N GLN A 6 0.03 1.69 -20.88
CA GLN A 6 0.54 0.32 -21.07
C GLN A 6 2.06 0.29 -21.31
N ARG A 7 2.57 1.27 -22.09
CA ARG A 7 4.01 1.38 -22.39
C ARG A 7 4.81 1.81 -21.16
N LYS A 8 4.29 2.75 -20.35
CA LYS A 8 4.89 3.15 -19.08
C LYS A 8 5.06 1.92 -18.17
N ARG A 9 3.99 1.14 -17.97
CA ARG A 9 4.00 -0.06 -17.12
C ARG A 9 5.01 -1.11 -17.60
N LYS A 10 5.10 -1.37 -18.90
CA LYS A 10 6.06 -2.33 -19.43
C LYS A 10 7.52 -1.92 -19.20
N ILE A 11 7.85 -0.64 -19.31
CA ILE A 11 9.20 -0.14 -18.99
C ILE A 11 9.49 -0.35 -17.51
N ILE A 12 8.56 0.02 -16.64
CA ILE A 12 8.71 -0.12 -15.19
C ILE A 12 8.89 -1.59 -14.82
N HIS A 13 8.07 -2.49 -15.38
CA HIS A 13 8.17 -3.94 -15.15
C HIS A 13 9.55 -4.51 -15.55
N ILE A 14 10.10 -4.12 -16.71
CA ILE A 14 11.44 -4.56 -17.12
C ILE A 14 12.50 -4.05 -16.14
N LEU A 15 12.41 -2.79 -15.72
CA LEU A 15 13.39 -2.18 -14.83
C LEU A 15 13.27 -2.65 -13.37
N SER A 16 12.08 -3.08 -12.93
CA SER A 16 11.87 -3.64 -11.58
C SER A 16 12.47 -5.04 -11.43
N ASN A 17 12.48 -5.82 -12.51
CA ASN A 17 13.03 -7.18 -12.53
C ASN A 17 14.56 -7.22 -12.67
N THR A 18 15.24 -6.07 -12.77
CA THR A 18 16.69 -6.00 -12.96
C THR A 18 17.30 -5.07 -11.91
N ARG A 19 18.31 -5.56 -11.17
CA ARG A 19 19.08 -4.71 -10.23
C ARG A 19 20.15 -3.87 -10.92
N GLU A 20 20.46 -4.15 -12.18
CA GLU A 20 21.44 -3.49 -13.00
C GLU A 20 20.82 -2.44 -13.93
N PHE A 21 21.67 -1.63 -14.57
CA PHE A 21 21.20 -0.69 -15.57
C PHE A 21 20.84 -1.42 -16.86
N VAL A 22 19.67 -1.10 -17.43
CA VAL A 22 19.20 -1.60 -18.72
C VAL A 22 19.40 -0.51 -19.77
N THR A 23 20.03 -0.83 -20.87
CA THR A 23 20.32 0.14 -21.93
C THR A 23 19.06 0.56 -22.70
N ALA A 24 19.11 1.72 -23.33
CA ALA A 24 18.00 2.17 -24.20
C ALA A 24 17.74 1.23 -25.36
N ASP A 25 18.76 0.55 -25.86
CA ASP A 25 18.67 -0.40 -26.96
C ASP A 25 18.00 -1.72 -26.52
N GLU A 26 18.31 -2.21 -25.32
CA GLU A 26 17.64 -3.38 -24.74
C GLU A 26 16.13 -3.11 -24.51
N LEU A 27 15.78 -1.95 -23.92
CA LEU A 27 14.37 -1.54 -23.79
C LEU A 27 13.68 -1.37 -25.14
N SER A 28 14.38 -0.82 -26.12
CA SER A 28 13.92 -0.66 -27.49
C SER A 28 13.59 -2.00 -28.16
N ALA A 29 14.48 -2.97 -28.01
CA ALA A 29 14.29 -4.34 -28.53
C ALA A 29 13.13 -5.07 -27.81
N ALA A 30 13.08 -5.02 -26.49
CA ALA A 30 12.07 -5.70 -25.68
C ALA A 30 10.64 -5.16 -25.96
N LEU A 31 10.51 -3.86 -26.18
CA LEU A 31 9.20 -3.20 -26.34
C LEU A 31 8.84 -2.91 -27.80
N ARG A 32 9.74 -3.20 -28.77
CA ARG A 32 9.61 -2.86 -30.20
C ARG A 32 9.31 -1.37 -30.40
N LEU A 33 10.02 -0.50 -29.67
CA LEU A 33 9.89 0.95 -29.74
C LEU A 33 11.24 1.57 -30.11
N SER A 34 11.24 2.78 -30.70
CA SER A 34 12.50 3.51 -30.92
C SER A 34 13.10 4.00 -29.60
N THR A 35 14.43 4.12 -29.52
CA THR A 35 15.15 4.69 -28.35
C THR A 35 14.66 6.10 -28.00
N LYS A 36 14.26 6.88 -29.01
CA LYS A 36 13.62 8.20 -28.83
C LYS A 36 12.26 8.08 -28.12
N SER A 37 11.50 7.04 -28.41
CA SER A 37 10.22 6.76 -27.73
C SER A 37 10.45 6.33 -26.28
N ILE A 38 11.45 5.47 -26.03
CA ILE A 38 11.88 5.09 -24.66
C ILE A 38 12.22 6.33 -23.83
N TYR A 39 13.08 7.22 -24.37
CA TYR A 39 13.44 8.46 -23.69
C TYR A 39 12.22 9.32 -23.31
N ARG A 40 11.24 9.47 -24.24
CA ARG A 40 10.01 10.25 -24.00
C ARG A 40 9.14 9.61 -22.92
N ILE A 41 9.04 8.29 -22.90
CA ILE A 41 8.24 7.56 -21.91
C ILE A 41 8.91 7.64 -20.52
N VAL A 42 10.22 7.43 -20.44
CA VAL A 42 10.98 7.58 -19.18
C VAL A 42 10.85 9.00 -18.63
N LYS A 43 10.94 10.01 -19.49
CA LYS A 43 10.74 11.41 -19.08
C LYS A 43 9.32 11.62 -18.53
N ALA A 44 8.29 11.09 -19.20
CA ALA A 44 6.89 11.20 -18.77
C ALA A 44 6.60 10.39 -17.47
N ILE A 45 7.36 9.34 -17.18
CA ILE A 45 7.30 8.63 -15.90
C ILE A 45 7.91 9.50 -14.80
N ASN A 46 9.09 10.07 -15.01
CA ASN A 46 9.77 10.90 -14.01
C ASN A 46 9.11 12.26 -13.76
N GLU A 47 8.27 12.73 -14.68
CA GLU A 47 7.47 13.97 -14.53
C GLU A 47 6.14 13.73 -13.78
N ASP A 48 5.76 12.48 -13.57
CA ASP A 48 4.54 12.11 -12.87
C ASP A 48 4.76 12.24 -11.35
N ALA A 49 4.20 13.30 -10.78
CA ALA A 49 4.38 13.64 -9.36
C ALA A 49 3.64 12.69 -8.39
N THR A 50 2.88 11.73 -8.92
CA THR A 50 2.10 10.77 -8.11
C THR A 50 2.87 9.49 -7.80
N ILE A 51 4.11 9.36 -8.27
CA ILE A 51 4.87 8.10 -8.26
C ILE A 51 6.07 8.20 -7.29
N ASP A 52 6.22 7.23 -6.37
CA ASP A 52 7.29 7.18 -5.37
C ASP A 52 8.62 6.57 -5.87
N TYR A 53 8.77 6.39 -7.16
CA TYR A 53 10.01 5.93 -7.78
C TYR A 53 10.46 6.85 -8.91
N VAL A 54 11.74 6.83 -9.21
CA VAL A 54 12.34 7.57 -10.33
C VAL A 54 13.19 6.63 -11.16
N ILE A 55 13.17 6.79 -12.48
CA ILE A 55 14.07 6.08 -13.37
C ILE A 55 15.35 6.90 -13.49
N LEU A 56 16.42 6.40 -12.87
CA LEU A 56 17.75 6.96 -12.99
C LEU A 56 18.31 6.70 -14.39
N SER A 57 18.90 7.73 -15.01
CA SER A 57 19.57 7.64 -16.29
C SER A 57 21.06 7.96 -16.10
N GLU A 58 21.93 7.01 -16.46
CA GLU A 58 23.38 7.18 -16.40
C GLU A 58 23.98 7.05 -17.80
N LYS A 59 24.74 8.06 -18.22
CA LYS A 59 25.33 8.10 -19.56
C LYS A 59 26.27 6.91 -19.78
N GLY A 60 25.98 6.12 -20.80
CA GLY A 60 26.75 4.91 -21.16
C GLY A 60 26.32 3.63 -20.44
N LYS A 61 25.47 3.70 -19.40
CA LYS A 61 24.96 2.52 -18.70
C LYS A 61 23.48 2.25 -18.95
N GLY A 62 22.66 3.29 -19.18
CA GLY A 62 21.22 3.14 -19.46
C GLY A 62 20.33 3.61 -18.32
N TYR A 63 19.28 2.85 -18.05
CA TYR A 63 18.19 3.17 -17.11
C TYR A 63 18.11 2.15 -15.98
N ARG A 64 17.81 2.61 -14.77
CA ARG A 64 17.53 1.77 -13.59
C ARG A 64 16.42 2.38 -12.76
N LEU A 65 15.51 1.55 -12.25
CA LEU A 65 14.48 1.98 -11.32
C LEU A 65 15.11 2.24 -9.94
N SER A 66 14.77 3.36 -9.32
CA SER A 66 15.18 3.70 -7.96
C SER A 66 13.97 4.16 -7.18
N PHE A 67 13.70 3.50 -6.07
CA PHE A 67 12.70 3.95 -5.11
C PHE A 67 13.29 5.06 -4.26
N HIS A 68 12.54 6.08 -3.90
CA HIS A 68 12.99 7.26 -3.16
C HIS A 68 13.58 6.98 -1.75
N HIS A 69 13.87 5.73 -1.42
CA HIS A 69 14.46 5.30 -0.15
C HIS A 69 15.98 5.16 -0.15
N GLN A 70 16.70 5.62 -1.17
CA GLN A 70 18.17 5.66 -1.15
C GLN A 70 18.70 7.05 -1.47
N GLU A 71 19.52 7.53 -0.56
CA GLU A 71 20.32 8.74 -0.51
C GLU A 71 20.63 9.38 -1.88
N LYS A 72 20.22 10.64 -2.04
CA LYS A 72 20.75 11.48 -3.11
C LYS A 72 22.26 11.58 -2.94
N PRO A 73 23.06 11.34 -4.00
CA PRO A 73 24.48 11.71 -3.95
C PRO A 73 24.55 13.23 -3.76
N GLN A 74 25.19 13.64 -2.68
CA GLN A 74 25.54 15.05 -2.43
C GLN A 74 26.46 15.54 -3.54
N SER A 75 25.88 16.18 -4.54
CA SER A 75 26.66 17.12 -5.36
C SER A 75 26.78 18.40 -4.54
N GLN A 76 27.97 18.65 -4.02
CA GLN A 76 28.37 19.93 -3.42
C GLN A 76 28.18 21.06 -4.44
N LYS A 77 27.01 21.72 -4.38
CA LYS A 77 26.83 23.11 -4.78
C LYS A 77 26.50 23.86 -3.52
N ALA A 78 27.31 24.88 -3.26
CA ALA A 78 27.12 25.80 -2.14
C ALA A 78 25.67 26.27 -2.09
N GLU A 79 24.90 25.79 -1.09
CA GLU A 79 23.53 26.20 -0.83
C GLU A 79 23.55 27.60 -0.22
N MET A 80 22.95 28.54 -0.93
CA MET A 80 22.41 29.72 -0.26
C MET A 80 21.31 29.25 0.71
N PRO A 81 21.30 29.65 1.98
CA PRO A 81 20.32 29.17 2.93
C PRO A 81 18.91 29.70 2.57
N ASN A 82 17.96 28.79 2.43
CA ASN A 82 16.52 29.03 2.46
C ASN A 82 15.73 29.42 1.19
N ALA A 83 16.06 28.94 0.02
CA ALA A 83 15.10 29.01 -1.09
C ALA A 83 14.24 27.74 -1.14
N LEU A 84 13.03 27.79 -0.57
CA LEU A 84 12.01 26.74 -0.73
C LEU A 84 11.65 26.59 -2.21
N THR A 85 11.49 25.35 -2.65
CA THR A 85 10.93 25.08 -3.98
C THR A 85 9.49 25.64 -4.07
N PRO A 86 8.97 25.90 -5.28
CA PRO A 86 7.59 26.35 -5.45
C PRO A 86 6.56 25.39 -4.82
N VAL A 87 6.84 24.07 -4.81
CA VAL A 87 5.97 23.06 -4.20
C VAL A 87 6.01 23.18 -2.67
N GLU A 88 7.19 23.20 -2.06
CA GLU A 88 7.35 23.34 -0.61
C GLU A 88 6.73 24.65 -0.09
N ARG A 89 6.86 25.72 -0.85
CA ARG A 89 6.23 27.00 -0.53
C ARG A 89 4.69 26.89 -0.53
N ARG A 90 4.09 26.38 -1.60
CA ARG A 90 2.63 26.16 -1.68
C ARG A 90 2.15 25.27 -0.55
N ASN A 91 2.89 24.22 -0.25
CA ASN A 91 2.58 23.33 0.84
C ASN A 91 2.57 24.04 2.20
N LYS A 92 3.55 24.89 2.48
CA LYS A 92 3.56 25.71 3.71
C LYS A 92 2.39 26.71 3.78
N VAL A 93 2.06 27.34 2.67
CA VAL A 93 0.93 28.27 2.59
C VAL A 93 -0.39 27.54 2.82
N MET A 94 -0.57 26.38 2.18
CA MET A 94 -1.75 25.53 2.34
C MET A 94 -1.90 25.04 3.78
N GLU A 95 -0.83 24.55 4.39
CA GLU A 95 -0.82 24.13 5.81
C GLU A 95 -1.28 25.27 6.73
N GLU A 96 -0.72 26.47 6.56
CA GLU A 96 -1.07 27.61 7.41
C GLU A 96 -2.56 28.01 7.22
N LEU A 97 -3.06 28.03 5.97
CA LEU A 97 -4.46 28.33 5.68
C LEU A 97 -5.42 27.29 6.27
N LEU A 98 -5.09 26.02 6.16
CA LEU A 98 -5.85 24.92 6.76
C LEU A 98 -5.84 25.01 8.29
N LEU A 99 -4.68 25.27 8.90
CA LEU A 99 -4.55 25.37 10.35
C LEU A 99 -5.35 26.54 10.96
N ILE A 100 -5.51 27.63 10.25
CA ILE A 100 -6.24 28.80 10.75
C ILE A 100 -7.72 28.85 10.33
N SER A 101 -8.16 27.98 9.41
CA SER A 101 -9.56 27.95 8.95
C SER A 101 -10.54 27.80 10.14
N PRO A 102 -11.67 28.53 10.16
CA PRO A 102 -12.22 29.40 9.13
C PRO A 102 -11.68 30.86 9.15
N LYS A 103 -10.71 31.15 10.02
CA LYS A 103 -10.09 32.49 10.06
C LYS A 103 -9.37 32.81 8.75
N ARG A 104 -9.21 34.09 8.46
CA ARG A 104 -8.53 34.59 7.27
C ARG A 104 -7.23 35.28 7.63
N LYS A 105 -6.26 35.26 6.73
CA LYS A 105 -4.98 35.94 6.88
C LYS A 105 -4.70 36.86 5.71
N ASN A 106 -4.01 37.96 5.96
CA ASN A 106 -3.59 38.85 4.88
C ASN A 106 -2.63 38.13 3.94
N ILE A 107 -2.93 38.15 2.63
CA ILE A 107 -2.17 37.40 1.62
C ILE A 107 -0.71 37.87 1.53
N PHE A 108 -0.47 39.16 1.66
CA PHE A 108 0.88 39.71 1.62
C PHE A 108 1.69 39.28 2.84
N SER A 109 1.11 39.30 4.04
CA SER A 109 1.79 38.82 5.25
C SER A 109 2.03 37.29 5.20
N LEU A 110 1.16 36.54 4.54
CA LEU A 110 1.31 35.10 4.35
C LEU A 110 2.49 34.76 3.41
N TYR A 111 2.68 35.56 2.35
CA TYR A 111 3.73 35.37 1.37
C TYR A 111 5.01 36.21 1.61
N GLN A 112 4.98 37.12 2.61
CA GLN A 112 6.12 37.98 2.94
C GLN A 112 7.45 37.24 3.10
N PRO A 113 7.52 36.05 3.74
CA PRO A 113 8.79 35.33 3.89
C PRO A 113 9.40 34.85 2.58
N PHE A 114 8.66 34.85 1.48
CA PHE A 114 9.06 34.28 0.20
C PHE A 114 9.46 35.33 -0.86
N TYR A 115 9.25 36.62 -0.63
CA TYR A 115 9.61 37.73 -1.52
C TYR A 115 9.13 37.56 -2.98
N LEU A 116 7.83 37.29 -3.18
CA LEU A 116 7.25 36.94 -4.48
C LEU A 116 6.48 38.09 -5.13
N SER A 117 6.41 38.05 -6.47
CA SER A 117 5.52 38.91 -7.24
C SER A 117 4.06 38.49 -7.09
N GLU A 118 3.13 39.44 -7.28
CA GLU A 118 1.69 39.17 -7.22
C GLU A 118 1.24 38.12 -8.23
N THR A 119 1.87 38.05 -9.40
CA THR A 119 1.61 37.04 -10.42
C THR A 119 1.87 35.63 -9.90
N VAL A 120 2.97 35.42 -9.18
CA VAL A 120 3.31 34.11 -8.60
C VAL A 120 2.37 33.76 -7.48
N ILE A 121 1.98 34.74 -6.64
CA ILE A 121 1.00 34.56 -5.56
C ILE A 121 -0.35 34.10 -6.13
N ASN A 122 -0.83 34.75 -7.19
CA ASN A 122 -2.10 34.38 -7.84
C ASN A 122 -2.03 32.96 -8.48
N SER A 123 -0.89 32.59 -9.05
CA SER A 123 -0.67 31.24 -9.57
C SER A 123 -0.69 30.20 -8.44
N ASP A 124 -0.02 30.47 -7.32
CA ASP A 124 -0.02 29.58 -6.14
C ASP A 124 -1.43 29.44 -5.55
N GLU A 125 -2.19 30.54 -5.43
CA GLU A 125 -3.59 30.54 -4.95
C GLU A 125 -4.47 29.61 -5.80
N LYS A 126 -4.33 29.67 -7.14
CA LYS A 126 -5.07 28.81 -8.06
C LYS A 126 -4.72 27.34 -7.84
N LEU A 127 -3.44 26.99 -7.78
CA LEU A 127 -2.98 25.61 -7.58
C LEU A 127 -3.38 25.05 -6.20
N ILE A 128 -3.34 25.88 -5.16
CA ILE A 128 -3.82 25.52 -3.82
C ILE A 128 -5.34 25.28 -3.85
N SER A 129 -6.10 26.13 -4.54
CA SER A 129 -7.55 25.97 -4.67
C SER A 129 -7.90 24.66 -5.39
N GLU A 130 -7.22 24.34 -6.49
CA GLU A 130 -7.39 23.09 -7.24
C GLU A 130 -7.06 21.87 -6.36
N ALA A 131 -5.96 21.92 -5.60
CA ALA A 131 -5.56 20.84 -4.69
C ALA A 131 -6.56 20.58 -3.55
N LEU A 132 -7.21 21.65 -3.05
CA LEU A 132 -8.16 21.55 -1.95
C LEU A 132 -9.58 21.17 -2.39
N GLN A 133 -9.90 21.31 -3.68
CA GLN A 133 -11.23 21.03 -4.20
C GLN A 133 -11.64 19.54 -4.00
N ARG A 134 -10.70 18.60 -4.10
CA ARG A 134 -10.95 17.16 -3.85
C ARG A 134 -11.38 16.85 -2.41
N PHE A 135 -11.11 17.76 -1.46
CA PHE A 135 -11.56 17.66 -0.08
C PHE A 135 -12.86 18.47 0.17
N GLU A 136 -13.55 18.93 -0.88
CA GLU A 136 -14.72 19.78 -0.77
C GLU A 136 -14.44 21.08 -0.01
N LEU A 137 -13.19 21.57 -0.08
CA LEU A 137 -12.75 22.80 0.53
C LEU A 137 -12.65 23.91 -0.51
N THR A 138 -13.03 25.13 -0.11
CA THR A 138 -12.99 26.30 -0.97
C THR A 138 -12.01 27.34 -0.45
N VAL A 139 -11.14 27.83 -1.35
CA VAL A 139 -10.27 28.97 -1.07
C VAL A 139 -11.01 30.24 -1.46
N SER A 140 -11.08 31.22 -0.57
CA SER A 140 -11.75 32.49 -0.84
C SER A 140 -10.88 33.67 -0.45
N ARG A 141 -10.80 34.64 -1.36
CA ARG A 141 -10.07 35.91 -1.16
C ARG A 141 -11.03 37.09 -1.18
N LYS A 142 -11.02 37.92 -0.14
CA LYS A 142 -11.79 39.15 -0.05
C LYS A 142 -10.96 40.22 0.62
N ASN A 143 -10.84 41.40 0.02
CA ASN A 143 -10.11 42.56 0.59
C ASN A 143 -8.67 42.20 1.05
N LYS A 144 -7.90 41.53 0.21
CA LYS A 144 -6.54 41.04 0.51
C LYS A 144 -6.45 40.00 1.63
N MET A 145 -7.58 39.54 2.16
CA MET A 145 -7.64 38.45 3.14
C MET A 145 -8.00 37.17 2.45
N ILE A 146 -7.16 36.14 2.62
CA ILE A 146 -7.34 34.78 2.07
C ILE A 146 -7.65 33.80 3.19
N GLY A 147 -8.48 32.83 2.92
CA GLY A 147 -8.82 31.75 3.87
C GLY A 147 -9.44 30.56 3.18
N VAL A 148 -9.48 29.43 3.89
CA VAL A 148 -10.11 28.18 3.48
C VAL A 148 -11.42 28.03 4.24
N ASN A 149 -12.47 27.57 3.55
CA ASN A 149 -13.77 27.28 4.15
C ASN A 149 -14.19 25.86 3.76
N GLY A 150 -14.86 25.18 4.67
CA GLY A 150 -15.42 23.85 4.51
C GLY A 150 -15.68 23.18 5.85
N ALA A 151 -16.17 21.95 5.84
CA ALA A 151 -16.41 21.17 7.05
C ALA A 151 -15.09 20.86 7.78
N GLU A 152 -15.12 20.89 9.11
CA GLU A 152 -13.93 20.61 9.95
C GLU A 152 -13.31 19.25 9.63
N LYS A 153 -14.15 18.22 9.42
CA LYS A 153 -13.72 16.88 9.00
C LYS A 153 -12.85 16.94 7.74
N ASN A 154 -13.25 17.70 6.74
CA ASN A 154 -12.53 17.82 5.46
C ASN A 154 -11.22 18.61 5.63
N ILE A 155 -11.20 19.62 6.48
CA ILE A 155 -9.99 20.38 6.80
C ILE A 155 -8.94 19.45 7.47
N ARG A 156 -9.37 18.65 8.45
CA ARG A 156 -8.48 17.71 9.14
C ARG A 156 -7.98 16.63 8.20
N ARG A 157 -8.82 16.11 7.30
CA ARG A 157 -8.43 15.13 6.28
C ARG A 157 -7.38 15.71 5.33
N ALA A 158 -7.56 16.93 4.86
CA ALA A 158 -6.58 17.62 4.03
C ALA A 158 -5.24 17.85 4.76
N LEU A 159 -5.27 18.24 6.04
CA LEU A 159 -4.07 18.38 6.87
C LEU A 159 -3.36 17.07 7.11
N GLN A 160 -4.11 15.99 7.36
CA GLN A 160 -3.55 14.67 7.60
C GLN A 160 -2.81 14.14 6.37
N GLU A 161 -3.44 14.23 5.19
CA GLU A 161 -2.79 13.81 3.95
C GLU A 161 -1.54 14.67 3.67
N TYR A 162 -1.63 15.98 3.85
CA TYR A 162 -0.49 16.87 3.71
C TYR A 162 0.67 16.47 4.62
N ILE A 163 0.40 16.24 5.92
CA ILE A 163 1.43 15.86 6.90
C ILE A 163 2.08 14.53 6.52
N GLN A 164 1.29 13.55 6.08
CA GLN A 164 1.79 12.24 5.69
C GLN A 164 2.63 12.28 4.40
N GLN A 165 2.26 13.11 3.43
CA GLN A 165 2.99 13.24 2.16
C GLN A 165 4.28 14.06 2.28
N THR A 166 4.27 15.13 3.10
CA THR A 166 5.38 16.07 3.15
C THR A 166 6.38 15.76 4.25
N ARG A 167 5.98 14.99 5.24
CA ARG A 167 6.79 14.67 6.41
C ARG A 167 6.93 13.16 6.50
N ASN A 168 8.13 12.67 6.23
CA ASN A 168 8.45 11.25 6.41
C ASN A 168 8.41 10.94 7.92
N ILE A 169 7.21 10.58 8.43
CA ILE A 169 6.99 10.38 9.86
C ILE A 169 7.56 9.03 10.26
N ARG A 170 8.69 9.06 10.96
CA ARG A 170 9.23 7.90 11.66
C ARG A 170 9.12 8.20 13.15
N LEU A 171 8.23 7.50 13.83
CA LEU A 171 7.95 7.77 15.26
C LEU A 171 9.19 7.54 16.12
N ASP A 172 10.05 6.61 15.73
CA ASP A 172 11.33 6.31 16.42
C ASP A 172 12.34 7.47 16.30
N ASP A 173 12.28 8.25 15.24
CA ASP A 173 13.23 9.32 14.91
C ASP A 173 12.66 10.73 15.14
N LEU A 174 11.46 10.89 15.72
CA LEU A 174 10.80 12.20 15.89
C LEU A 174 11.61 13.19 16.73
N HIS A 175 12.54 12.70 17.57
CA HIS A 175 13.48 13.53 18.30
C HIS A 175 14.55 14.19 17.39
N VAL A 176 14.74 13.70 16.18
CA VAL A 176 15.82 14.08 15.26
C VAL A 176 15.32 14.89 14.05
N THR A 177 14.00 14.90 13.77
CA THR A 177 13.47 15.60 12.57
C THR A 177 13.55 17.12 12.72
N ASN A 178 14.53 17.69 12.07
CA ASN A 178 14.86 19.12 11.96
C ASN A 178 13.61 20.00 11.70
N GLY A 179 12.93 20.45 12.76
CA GLY A 179 11.91 21.49 12.69
C GLY A 179 10.58 21.17 11.95
N ALA A 180 10.38 19.90 11.52
CA ALA A 180 9.16 19.49 10.82
C ALA A 180 7.92 19.53 11.73
N PHE A 181 8.10 19.24 13.04
CA PHE A 181 7.05 19.26 14.05
C PHE A 181 7.40 20.19 15.20
N ASN A 182 6.36 20.73 15.89
CA ASN A 182 6.58 21.33 17.18
C ASN A 182 7.02 20.25 18.16
N ARG A 183 8.21 20.35 18.71
CA ARG A 183 8.82 19.34 19.57
C ARG A 183 7.95 18.98 20.78
N TYR A 184 7.41 19.99 21.46
CA TYR A 184 6.61 19.76 22.67
C TYR A 184 5.28 19.07 22.36
N ASP A 185 4.63 19.45 21.25
CA ASP A 185 3.40 18.79 20.80
C ASP A 185 3.66 17.35 20.38
N ALA A 186 4.74 17.11 19.64
CA ALA A 186 5.12 15.77 19.19
C ALA A 186 5.44 14.85 20.39
N GLU A 187 6.24 15.34 21.36
CA GLU A 187 6.56 14.59 22.60
C GLU A 187 5.30 14.31 23.44
N PHE A 188 4.37 15.27 23.52
CA PHE A 188 3.09 15.03 24.19
C PHE A 188 2.29 13.94 23.50
N VAL A 189 2.14 14.01 22.16
CA VAL A 189 1.39 13.00 21.39
C VAL A 189 2.03 11.61 21.53
N LEU A 190 3.36 11.49 21.46
CA LEU A 190 4.04 10.21 21.66
C LEU A 190 3.73 9.61 23.05
N ARG A 191 3.68 10.44 24.10
CA ARG A 191 3.27 9.96 25.44
C ARG A 191 1.83 9.43 25.43
N GLN A 192 0.92 10.05 24.67
CA GLN A 192 -0.45 9.53 24.56
C GLN A 192 -0.50 8.20 23.81
N LEU A 193 0.30 8.00 22.75
CA LEU A 193 0.41 6.71 22.06
C LEU A 193 0.93 5.62 23.01
N ASN A 194 2.00 5.90 23.76
CA ASN A 194 2.52 4.98 24.77
C ASN A 194 1.48 4.65 25.86
N LEU A 195 0.63 5.61 26.24
CA LEU A 195 -0.46 5.37 27.18
C LEU A 195 -1.48 4.38 26.61
N ILE A 196 -1.87 4.53 25.34
CA ILE A 196 -2.76 3.57 24.66
C ILE A 196 -2.14 2.18 24.65
N GLU A 197 -0.88 2.06 24.25
CA GLU A 197 -0.16 0.78 24.16
C GLU A 197 -0.06 0.09 25.53
N ASN A 198 0.23 0.86 26.58
CA ASN A 198 0.30 0.34 27.95
C ASN A 198 -1.06 -0.14 28.47
N HIS A 199 -2.15 0.60 28.22
CA HIS A 199 -3.50 0.18 28.62
C HIS A 199 -3.94 -1.11 27.94
N LEU A 200 -3.66 -1.21 26.64
CA LEU A 200 -4.09 -2.35 25.83
C LEU A 200 -3.10 -3.54 25.90
N GLY A 201 -1.89 -3.31 26.44
CA GLY A 201 -0.84 -4.33 26.51
C GLY A 201 -0.35 -4.78 25.12
N LEU A 202 -0.33 -3.87 24.13
CA LEU A 202 0.09 -4.15 22.77
C LEU A 202 0.83 -2.96 22.17
N VAL A 203 1.51 -3.18 21.05
CA VAL A 203 2.13 -2.12 20.23
C VAL A 203 1.20 -1.78 19.07
N ILE A 204 0.97 -0.49 18.85
CA ILE A 204 0.16 -0.02 17.71
C ILE A 204 0.99 -0.16 16.43
N PRO A 205 0.61 -1.04 15.50
CA PRO A 205 1.42 -1.28 14.31
C PRO A 205 1.37 -0.09 13.34
N HIS A 206 2.42 0.04 12.52
CA HIS A 206 2.39 0.89 11.34
C HIS A 206 1.32 0.38 10.34
N PRO A 207 0.55 1.23 9.68
CA PRO A 207 0.58 2.71 9.70
C PRO A 207 -0.39 3.36 10.72
N TYR A 208 -1.07 2.59 11.56
CA TYR A 208 -2.11 3.10 12.49
C TYR A 208 -1.53 4.04 13.57
N ASN A 209 -0.31 3.78 14.03
CA ASN A 209 0.40 4.66 14.95
C ASN A 209 0.63 6.05 14.33
N ILE A 210 0.96 6.14 13.04
CA ILE A 210 1.11 7.40 12.29
C ILE A 210 -0.23 8.12 12.16
N ASN A 211 -1.31 7.36 11.95
CA ASN A 211 -2.66 7.92 11.86
C ASN A 211 -3.08 8.58 13.17
N LEU A 212 -2.94 7.87 14.29
CA LEU A 212 -3.24 8.36 15.63
C LEU A 212 -2.38 9.57 15.98
N PHE A 213 -1.07 9.49 15.70
CA PHE A 213 -0.15 10.61 15.88
C PHE A 213 -0.62 11.85 15.11
N SER A 214 -0.90 11.69 13.82
CA SER A 214 -1.32 12.81 12.96
C SER A 214 -2.63 13.44 13.43
N HIS A 215 -3.61 12.61 13.82
CA HIS A 215 -4.89 13.09 14.35
C HIS A 215 -4.70 13.95 15.60
N LEU A 216 -4.02 13.44 16.62
CA LEU A 216 -3.78 14.18 17.86
C LEU A 216 -2.93 15.44 17.63
N TYR A 217 -1.89 15.35 16.82
CA TYR A 217 -1.04 16.50 16.49
C TYR A 217 -1.83 17.60 15.80
N ILE A 218 -2.67 17.27 14.82
CA ILE A 218 -3.55 18.20 14.12
C ILE A 218 -4.53 18.83 15.11
N LEU A 219 -5.15 18.05 15.98
CA LEU A 219 -6.06 18.53 17.01
C LEU A 219 -5.40 19.64 17.87
N LEU A 220 -4.22 19.37 18.43
CA LEU A 220 -3.49 20.33 19.26
C LEU A 220 -3.14 21.61 18.48
N ARG A 221 -2.64 21.47 17.26
CA ARG A 221 -2.22 22.59 16.40
C ARG A 221 -3.40 23.47 16.00
N ARG A 222 -4.50 22.86 15.61
CA ARG A 222 -5.72 23.56 15.23
C ARG A 222 -6.31 24.32 16.41
N PHE A 223 -6.44 23.65 17.57
CA PHE A 223 -7.00 24.24 18.76
C PHE A 223 -6.25 25.49 19.23
N ARG A 224 -4.91 25.49 19.18
CA ARG A 224 -4.10 26.68 19.48
C ARG A 224 -4.30 27.83 18.52
N LYS A 225 -4.61 27.56 17.24
CA LYS A 225 -4.79 28.60 16.22
C LYS A 225 -6.21 29.17 16.18
N VAL A 226 -7.20 28.34 16.36
CA VAL A 226 -8.60 28.67 16.11
C VAL A 226 -9.41 28.78 17.41
N GLY A 227 -9.04 28.07 18.46
CA GLY A 227 -9.78 27.99 19.73
C GLY A 227 -11.12 27.29 19.56
N ASN A 228 -12.11 27.62 20.38
CA ASN A 228 -13.46 27.05 20.36
C ASN A 228 -14.34 27.50 19.19
N SER A 229 -13.76 28.01 18.10
CA SER A 229 -14.52 28.43 16.91
C SER A 229 -14.99 27.25 16.04
N PHE A 230 -14.86 26.00 16.55
CA PHE A 230 -15.46 24.82 15.93
C PHE A 230 -16.95 24.82 16.22
N ASN A 231 -17.77 24.46 15.22
CA ASN A 231 -19.15 24.11 15.49
C ASN A 231 -19.17 22.95 16.49
N GLU A 232 -19.83 23.14 17.61
CA GLU A 232 -20.11 22.07 18.56
C GLU A 232 -21.14 21.13 17.91
N ASP A 233 -20.67 20.15 17.16
CA ASP A 233 -21.50 19.03 16.79
C ASP A 233 -21.74 18.23 18.07
N ILE A 234 -22.96 18.28 18.57
CA ILE A 234 -23.39 17.49 19.73
C ILE A 234 -23.46 16.04 19.26
N LEU A 235 -22.85 15.13 20.03
CA LEU A 235 -22.94 13.69 19.77
C LEU A 235 -24.40 13.25 19.70
N ASP A 236 -24.76 12.61 18.61
CA ASP A 236 -26.08 11.97 18.48
C ASP A 236 -26.19 10.68 19.31
N GLU A 237 -27.39 10.15 19.45
CA GLU A 237 -27.62 8.94 20.26
C GLU A 237 -26.93 7.71 19.66
N LYS A 238 -26.77 7.65 18.34
CA LYS A 238 -26.07 6.56 17.65
C LYS A 238 -24.56 6.58 17.93
N GLU A 239 -23.96 7.76 17.93
CA GLU A 239 -22.56 7.96 18.26
C GLU A 239 -22.27 7.59 19.72
N LYS A 240 -23.16 7.99 20.64
CA LYS A 240 -23.07 7.58 22.06
C LYS A 240 -23.21 6.07 22.22
N GLN A 241 -24.12 5.44 21.48
CA GLN A 241 -24.31 3.99 21.51
C GLN A 241 -23.06 3.27 20.98
N GLN A 242 -22.43 3.74 19.91
CA GLN A 242 -21.19 3.16 19.39
C GLN A 242 -20.05 3.18 20.44
N MET A 243 -19.94 4.24 21.21
CA MET A 243 -18.95 4.28 22.32
C MET A 243 -19.24 3.26 23.42
N GLN A 244 -20.50 2.81 23.56
CA GLN A 244 -20.86 1.76 24.51
C GLN A 244 -20.52 0.34 24.02
N GLU A 245 -20.35 0.15 22.72
CA GLU A 245 -19.97 -1.15 22.13
C GLU A 245 -18.55 -1.59 22.56
N ASN A 246 -17.66 -0.63 22.81
CA ASN A 246 -16.31 -0.89 23.33
C ASN A 246 -15.95 0.10 24.44
N PRO A 247 -16.39 -0.18 25.71
CA PRO A 247 -16.16 0.72 26.84
C PRO A 247 -14.68 0.96 27.19
N GLU A 248 -13.82 -0.01 26.93
CA GLU A 248 -12.37 0.10 27.17
C GLU A 248 -11.77 1.19 26.27
N LEU A 249 -12.00 1.09 24.95
CA LEU A 249 -11.51 2.10 23.99
C LEU A 249 -12.17 3.47 24.23
N ALA A 250 -13.44 3.50 24.59
CA ALA A 250 -14.13 4.76 24.94
C ALA A 250 -13.53 5.44 26.17
N THR A 251 -13.11 4.67 27.17
CA THR A 251 -12.44 5.18 28.37
C THR A 251 -11.06 5.75 28.03
N ILE A 252 -10.26 5.02 27.25
CA ILE A 252 -8.95 5.47 26.77
C ILE A 252 -9.10 6.76 25.94
N ALA A 253 -10.08 6.83 25.03
CA ALA A 253 -10.33 8.02 24.23
C ALA A 253 -10.63 9.26 25.11
N LYS A 254 -11.50 9.11 26.11
CA LYS A 254 -11.82 10.19 27.06
C LYS A 254 -10.61 10.63 27.88
N GLU A 255 -9.78 9.69 28.31
CA GLU A 255 -8.54 10.00 29.07
C GLU A 255 -7.57 10.80 28.19
N ILE A 256 -7.33 10.40 26.95
CA ILE A 256 -6.45 11.11 26.01
C ILE A 256 -6.94 12.54 25.77
N ILE A 257 -8.25 12.72 25.54
CA ILE A 257 -8.83 14.05 25.36
C ILE A 257 -8.71 14.87 26.65
N GLY A 258 -8.98 14.30 27.82
CA GLY A 258 -8.77 14.95 29.12
C GLY A 258 -7.32 15.41 29.34
N ASN A 259 -6.33 14.56 28.97
CA ASN A 259 -4.91 14.91 29.00
C ASN A 259 -4.60 16.06 28.01
N SER A 260 -5.23 16.05 26.84
CA SER A 260 -5.07 17.10 25.83
C SER A 260 -5.66 18.44 26.30
N GLU A 261 -6.80 18.43 27.01
CA GLU A 261 -7.40 19.61 27.65
C GLU A 261 -6.45 20.22 28.71
N GLN A 262 -5.87 19.37 29.55
CA GLN A 262 -4.88 19.79 30.55
C GLN A 262 -3.64 20.42 29.89
N TYR A 263 -3.14 19.78 28.83
CA TYR A 263 -1.98 20.26 28.08
C TYR A 263 -2.25 21.59 27.35
N LEU A 264 -3.46 21.79 26.84
CA LEU A 264 -3.88 23.02 26.16
C LEU A 264 -4.39 24.11 27.13
N HIS A 265 -4.60 23.77 28.40
CA HIS A 265 -5.26 24.64 29.40
C HIS A 265 -6.63 25.15 28.95
N THR A 266 -7.39 24.33 28.22
CA THR A 266 -8.71 24.68 27.70
C THR A 266 -9.58 23.44 27.52
N LYS A 267 -10.90 23.63 27.56
CA LYS A 267 -11.85 22.55 27.27
C LYS A 267 -11.95 22.31 25.77
N LEU A 268 -12.00 21.05 25.39
CA LEU A 268 -12.25 20.59 24.03
C LEU A 268 -13.73 20.26 23.84
N PRO A 269 -14.27 20.34 22.62
CA PRO A 269 -15.62 19.88 22.32
C PRO A 269 -15.81 18.40 22.69
N GLU A 270 -17.01 18.04 23.11
CA GLU A 270 -17.31 16.67 23.61
C GLU A 270 -17.11 15.60 22.52
N ASN A 271 -17.40 15.96 21.26
CA ASN A 271 -17.23 15.09 20.10
C ASN A 271 -15.77 14.69 19.81
N GLU A 272 -14.77 15.39 20.35
CA GLU A 272 -13.35 15.01 20.18
C GLU A 272 -13.06 13.64 20.82
N SER A 273 -13.74 13.31 21.92
CA SER A 273 -13.62 11.96 22.53
C SER A 273 -14.19 10.88 21.60
N TYR A 274 -15.27 11.17 20.87
CA TYR A 274 -15.83 10.28 19.90
C TYR A 274 -14.91 10.12 18.67
N TYR A 275 -14.37 11.21 18.13
CA TYR A 275 -13.42 11.13 17.03
C TYR A 275 -12.17 10.32 17.43
N MET A 276 -11.64 10.56 18.62
CA MET A 276 -10.52 9.76 19.12
C MET A 276 -10.88 8.27 19.25
N TYR A 277 -12.08 7.97 19.76
CA TYR A 277 -12.61 6.61 19.82
C TYR A 277 -12.67 5.96 18.42
N GLN A 278 -13.16 6.69 17.41
CA GLN A 278 -13.22 6.18 16.03
C GLN A 278 -11.83 5.86 15.47
N TYR A 279 -10.82 6.67 15.76
CA TYR A 279 -9.45 6.36 15.37
C TYR A 279 -8.91 5.12 16.08
N LEU A 280 -9.24 4.92 17.34
CA LEU A 280 -8.85 3.71 18.10
C LEU A 280 -9.51 2.45 17.50
N VAL A 281 -10.82 2.46 17.28
CA VAL A 281 -11.55 1.33 16.68
C VAL A 281 -11.09 1.06 15.23
N SER A 282 -10.68 2.09 14.51
CA SER A 282 -10.17 2.01 13.14
C SER A 282 -8.74 1.47 13.05
N SER A 283 -8.04 1.40 14.17
CA SER A 283 -6.68 0.87 14.23
C SER A 283 -6.71 -0.64 14.48
N ARG A 284 -5.77 -1.37 13.85
CA ARG A 284 -5.62 -2.81 14.09
C ARG A 284 -4.92 -3.04 15.43
N MET A 285 -5.69 -2.98 16.51
CA MET A 285 -5.21 -3.15 17.88
C MET A 285 -5.69 -4.48 18.49
N GLN A 286 -5.63 -5.57 17.73
CA GLN A 286 -6.09 -6.87 18.20
C GLN A 286 -4.94 -7.69 18.79
N LYS A 287 -5.17 -8.29 19.94
CA LYS A 287 -4.30 -9.33 20.49
C LYS A 287 -4.37 -10.56 19.58
N ALA A 288 -3.27 -11.29 19.45
CA ALA A 288 -3.25 -12.53 18.65
C ALA A 288 -4.23 -13.59 19.19
N THR A 289 -4.73 -13.40 20.41
CA THR A 289 -5.68 -14.27 21.12
C THR A 289 -7.14 -13.90 20.90
N ASP A 290 -7.47 -12.84 20.14
CA ASP A 290 -8.86 -12.49 19.88
C ASP A 290 -9.52 -13.60 19.04
N GLU A 291 -10.52 -14.25 19.63
CA GLU A 291 -11.21 -15.39 19.02
C GLU A 291 -12.02 -14.94 17.79
N LEU A 292 -12.04 -15.78 16.77
CA LEU A 292 -12.82 -15.54 15.56
C LEU A 292 -14.33 -15.49 15.84
N GLU A 293 -14.74 -15.99 17.00
CA GLU A 293 -16.15 -15.99 17.46
C GLU A 293 -16.66 -14.57 17.74
N ASP A 294 -15.80 -13.64 18.13
CA ASP A 294 -16.18 -12.24 18.44
C ASP A 294 -16.35 -11.34 17.18
N LEU A 295 -16.25 -11.92 15.99
CA LEU A 295 -16.46 -11.19 14.76
C LEU A 295 -17.94 -11.05 14.44
N SER A 296 -18.39 -9.83 14.08
CA SER A 296 -19.76 -9.61 13.63
C SER A 296 -20.06 -10.40 12.35
N GLU A 297 -21.32 -10.79 12.16
CA GLU A 297 -21.75 -11.51 10.96
C GLU A 297 -21.44 -10.74 9.67
N GLN A 298 -21.52 -9.42 9.68
CA GLN A 298 -21.14 -8.60 8.53
C GLN A 298 -19.65 -8.76 8.16
N VAL A 299 -18.75 -8.79 9.15
CA VAL A 299 -17.32 -8.99 8.90
C VAL A 299 -17.06 -10.37 8.32
N LYS A 300 -17.71 -11.43 8.86
CA LYS A 300 -17.59 -12.80 8.36
C LYS A 300 -18.07 -12.90 6.91
N LEU A 301 -19.24 -12.33 6.61
CA LEU A 301 -19.81 -12.34 5.26
C LEU A 301 -18.93 -11.62 4.24
N ILE A 302 -18.42 -10.45 4.58
CA ILE A 302 -17.53 -9.68 3.69
C ILE A 302 -16.21 -10.42 3.47
N SER A 303 -15.63 -11.02 4.52
CA SER A 303 -14.38 -11.79 4.41
C SER A 303 -14.53 -13.00 3.51
N ASN A 304 -15.63 -13.77 3.68
CA ASN A 304 -15.94 -14.91 2.82
C ASN A 304 -16.20 -14.46 1.37
N ALA A 305 -16.92 -13.34 1.16
CA ALA A 305 -17.17 -12.81 -0.18
C ALA A 305 -15.87 -12.45 -0.91
N PHE A 306 -14.88 -11.88 -0.20
CA PHE A 306 -13.54 -11.65 -0.78
C PHE A 306 -12.88 -12.96 -1.18
N ILE A 307 -12.88 -13.97 -0.30
CA ILE A 307 -12.24 -15.27 -0.55
C ILE A 307 -12.91 -15.99 -1.75
N GLU A 308 -14.22 -16.07 -1.78
CA GLU A 308 -14.98 -16.74 -2.85
C GLU A 308 -14.78 -16.06 -4.21
N LYS A 309 -14.89 -14.72 -4.26
CA LYS A 309 -14.75 -13.98 -5.50
C LYS A 309 -13.33 -14.02 -6.03
N MET A 310 -12.32 -13.85 -5.17
CA MET A 310 -10.91 -13.97 -5.54
C MET A 310 -10.57 -15.40 -6.00
N SER A 311 -11.14 -16.42 -5.34
CA SER A 311 -10.98 -17.81 -5.76
C SER A 311 -11.51 -18.05 -7.17
N THR A 312 -12.68 -17.49 -7.46
CA THR A 312 -13.31 -17.60 -8.79
C THR A 312 -12.53 -16.85 -9.86
N GLN A 313 -12.13 -15.61 -9.57
CA GLN A 313 -11.45 -14.74 -10.53
C GLN A 313 -10.05 -15.22 -10.87
N LEU A 314 -9.32 -15.76 -9.90
CA LEU A 314 -7.96 -16.29 -10.08
C LEU A 314 -7.93 -17.78 -10.40
N GLN A 315 -9.10 -18.43 -10.52
CA GLN A 315 -9.24 -19.89 -10.75
C GLN A 315 -8.40 -20.72 -9.76
N ARG A 316 -8.39 -20.28 -8.49
CA ARG A 316 -7.57 -20.87 -7.43
C ARG A 316 -8.34 -20.89 -6.13
N SER A 317 -8.33 -22.02 -5.40
CA SER A 317 -8.92 -22.10 -4.07
C SER A 317 -8.09 -21.32 -3.05
N PHE A 318 -8.78 -20.48 -2.28
CA PHE A 318 -8.27 -19.76 -1.11
C PHE A 318 -8.99 -20.22 0.16
N GLU A 319 -9.55 -21.44 0.17
CA GLU A 319 -10.23 -22.01 1.34
C GLU A 319 -9.22 -22.37 2.43
N ASP A 320 -8.80 -21.39 3.21
CA ASP A 320 -7.85 -21.48 4.31
C ASP A 320 -8.37 -20.70 5.51
N GLU A 321 -8.53 -21.39 6.65
CA GLU A 321 -8.98 -20.76 7.90
C GLU A 321 -8.00 -19.69 8.39
N GLU A 322 -6.71 -19.84 8.12
CA GLU A 322 -5.70 -18.86 8.51
C GLU A 322 -5.84 -17.57 7.69
N LEU A 323 -6.01 -17.68 6.38
CA LEU A 323 -6.30 -16.55 5.51
C LEU A 323 -7.59 -15.84 5.93
N PHE A 324 -8.67 -16.59 6.16
CA PHE A 324 -9.93 -16.03 6.63
C PHE A 324 -9.74 -15.23 7.92
N GLY A 325 -9.06 -15.81 8.90
CA GLY A 325 -8.82 -15.15 10.18
C GLY A 325 -7.97 -13.86 10.05
N LYS A 326 -6.91 -13.90 9.24
CA LYS A 326 -6.05 -12.72 8.97
C LYS A 326 -6.84 -11.62 8.27
N LEU A 327 -7.60 -11.99 7.25
CA LEU A 327 -8.40 -11.06 6.44
C LEU A 327 -9.54 -10.44 7.26
N ALA A 328 -10.28 -11.23 8.02
CA ALA A 328 -11.40 -10.76 8.84
C ALA A 328 -10.96 -9.76 9.93
N ARG A 329 -9.80 -10.00 10.57
CA ARG A 329 -9.20 -9.04 11.51
C ARG A 329 -8.79 -7.72 10.85
N HIS A 330 -8.47 -7.72 9.56
CA HIS A 330 -8.22 -6.50 8.80
C HIS A 330 -9.52 -5.81 8.38
N ILE A 331 -10.49 -6.58 7.90
CA ILE A 331 -11.79 -6.07 7.40
C ILE A 331 -12.57 -5.37 8.50
N LYS A 332 -12.57 -5.88 9.74
CA LYS A 332 -13.29 -5.28 10.87
C LYS A 332 -12.92 -3.78 11.06
N PRO A 333 -11.67 -3.37 11.30
CA PRO A 333 -11.30 -1.96 11.39
C PRO A 333 -11.40 -1.21 10.05
N MET A 334 -11.22 -1.88 8.91
CA MET A 334 -11.39 -1.29 7.58
C MET A 334 -12.82 -0.78 7.36
N ILE A 335 -13.84 -1.56 7.69
CA ILE A 335 -15.24 -1.14 7.58
C ILE A 335 -15.48 0.14 8.40
N ASN A 336 -14.92 0.21 9.61
CA ASN A 336 -15.06 1.41 10.44
C ASN A 336 -14.38 2.62 9.78
N ARG A 337 -13.17 2.45 9.23
CA ARG A 337 -12.47 3.52 8.50
C ARG A 337 -13.29 4.04 7.32
N LEU A 338 -13.83 3.14 6.52
CA LEU A 338 -14.65 3.52 5.36
C LEU A 338 -15.86 4.34 5.77
N ARG A 339 -16.60 3.92 6.79
CA ARG A 339 -17.80 4.61 7.28
C ARG A 339 -17.51 5.98 7.86
N HIS A 340 -16.38 6.13 8.53
CA HIS A 340 -16.00 7.39 9.17
C HIS A 340 -15.07 8.25 8.31
N GLY A 341 -14.69 7.77 7.10
CA GLY A 341 -13.79 8.50 6.18
C GLY A 341 -12.39 8.69 6.76
N ILE A 342 -11.91 7.70 7.53
CA ILE A 342 -10.54 7.64 8.06
C ILE A 342 -9.66 6.98 7.01
N GLU A 343 -8.70 7.70 6.47
CA GLU A 343 -7.77 7.20 5.45
C GLU A 343 -6.48 6.72 6.10
N VAL A 344 -5.96 5.60 5.63
CA VAL A 344 -4.68 5.01 6.05
C VAL A 344 -3.81 4.87 4.82
N LYS A 345 -2.55 5.30 4.88
CA LYS A 345 -1.61 5.19 3.78
C LYS A 345 -0.84 3.88 3.78
N ASN A 346 -0.73 3.28 2.61
CA ASN A 346 0.07 2.08 2.39
C ASN A 346 1.39 2.45 1.70
N ASN A 347 2.47 2.51 2.46
CA ASN A 347 3.79 2.88 1.94
C ASN A 347 4.36 1.88 0.92
N LEU A 348 3.74 0.70 0.79
CA LEU A 348 4.13 -0.33 -0.18
C LEU A 348 3.22 -0.34 -1.42
N LEU A 349 2.23 0.57 -1.52
CA LEU A 349 1.21 0.54 -2.57
C LEU A 349 1.81 0.44 -3.97
N GLU A 350 2.78 1.28 -4.31
CA GLU A 350 3.40 1.27 -5.64
C GLU A 350 4.19 -0.03 -5.90
N GLN A 351 4.84 -0.58 -4.87
CA GLN A 351 5.53 -1.87 -4.98
C GLN A 351 4.53 -3.02 -5.17
N ILE A 352 3.42 -3.01 -4.42
CA ILE A 352 2.34 -4.00 -4.55
C ILE A 352 1.76 -3.97 -5.96
N LYS A 353 1.49 -2.78 -6.49
CA LYS A 353 0.98 -2.61 -7.86
C LYS A 353 1.95 -3.11 -8.92
N LEU A 354 3.26 -3.05 -8.66
CA LEU A 354 4.29 -3.51 -9.58
C LEU A 354 4.50 -5.03 -9.51
N GLU A 355 4.64 -5.57 -8.31
CA GLU A 355 4.98 -6.98 -8.09
C GLU A 355 3.76 -7.90 -8.24
N TYR A 356 2.58 -7.41 -7.82
CA TYR A 356 1.32 -8.16 -7.82
C TYR A 356 0.25 -7.49 -8.69
N THR A 357 0.63 -7.04 -9.90
CA THR A 357 -0.22 -6.23 -10.78
C THR A 357 -1.59 -6.87 -11.02
N ASP A 358 -1.63 -8.13 -11.47
CA ASP A 358 -2.88 -8.81 -11.80
C ASP A 358 -3.72 -9.10 -10.55
N LEU A 359 -3.05 -9.46 -9.45
CA LEU A 359 -3.69 -9.67 -8.16
C LEU A 359 -4.30 -8.39 -7.60
N PHE A 360 -3.60 -7.26 -7.74
CA PHE A 360 -4.10 -5.95 -7.33
C PHE A 360 -5.37 -5.57 -8.09
N PHE A 361 -5.39 -5.74 -9.41
CA PHE A 361 -6.58 -5.47 -10.23
C PHE A 361 -7.74 -6.41 -9.92
N ALA A 362 -7.47 -7.69 -9.71
CA ALA A 362 -8.48 -8.65 -9.26
C ALA A 362 -9.09 -8.24 -7.91
N THR A 363 -8.23 -7.82 -6.97
CA THR A 363 -8.68 -7.31 -5.67
C THR A 363 -9.50 -6.03 -5.80
N GLU A 364 -9.11 -5.10 -6.68
CA GLU A 364 -9.82 -3.85 -6.95
C GLU A 364 -11.23 -4.10 -7.49
N GLU A 365 -11.36 -5.00 -8.47
CA GLU A 365 -12.65 -5.37 -9.05
C GLU A 365 -13.54 -6.05 -8.01
N THR A 366 -12.98 -7.02 -7.29
CA THR A 366 -13.67 -7.72 -6.19
C THR A 366 -14.15 -6.73 -5.11
N ALA A 367 -13.29 -5.80 -4.69
CA ALA A 367 -13.63 -4.78 -3.69
C ALA A 367 -14.77 -3.88 -4.16
N ARG A 368 -14.78 -3.48 -5.44
CA ARG A 368 -15.86 -2.66 -6.01
C ARG A 368 -17.21 -3.35 -5.93
N GLU A 369 -17.26 -4.64 -6.30
CA GLU A 369 -18.49 -5.44 -6.22
C GLU A 369 -18.97 -5.62 -4.77
N ILE A 370 -18.04 -5.93 -3.86
CA ILE A 370 -18.37 -6.12 -2.44
C ILE A 370 -18.91 -4.81 -1.83
N CYS A 371 -18.29 -3.66 -2.13
CA CYS A 371 -18.79 -2.37 -1.66
C CYS A 371 -20.23 -2.10 -2.13
N GLN A 372 -20.56 -2.45 -3.36
CA GLN A 372 -21.91 -2.28 -3.89
C GLN A 372 -22.91 -3.21 -3.19
N VAL A 373 -22.56 -4.48 -2.95
CA VAL A 373 -23.44 -5.47 -2.32
C VAL A 373 -23.72 -5.14 -0.85
N TYR A 374 -22.69 -4.67 -0.12
CA TYR A 374 -22.79 -4.44 1.32
C TYR A 374 -23.00 -2.97 1.72
N ASP A 375 -23.32 -2.10 0.75
CA ASP A 375 -23.53 -0.64 0.95
C ASP A 375 -22.38 0.01 1.74
N LEU A 376 -21.16 -0.23 1.27
CA LEU A 376 -19.96 0.37 1.83
C LEU A 376 -19.42 1.46 0.89
N PRO A 377 -18.80 2.51 1.44
CA PRO A 377 -17.99 3.42 0.62
C PRO A 377 -16.90 2.68 -0.15
N ALA A 378 -16.54 3.19 -1.32
CA ALA A 378 -15.49 2.59 -2.13
C ALA A 378 -14.16 2.51 -1.36
N LEU A 379 -13.45 1.38 -1.51
CA LEU A 379 -12.10 1.25 -0.97
C LEU A 379 -11.15 2.20 -1.68
N THR A 380 -10.25 2.81 -0.92
CA THR A 380 -9.10 3.51 -1.50
C THR A 380 -8.09 2.51 -2.07
N GLU A 381 -7.23 2.95 -2.98
CA GLU A 381 -6.14 2.10 -3.49
C GLU A 381 -5.22 1.59 -2.37
N ASP A 382 -5.02 2.39 -1.32
CA ASP A 382 -4.24 2.00 -0.13
C ASP A 382 -4.86 0.78 0.57
N GLU A 383 -6.19 0.78 0.78
CA GLU A 383 -6.92 -0.36 1.38
C GLU A 383 -6.94 -1.58 0.46
N ILE A 384 -7.11 -1.38 -0.85
CA ILE A 384 -7.01 -2.45 -1.85
C ILE A 384 -5.62 -3.09 -1.77
N GLY A 385 -4.56 -2.29 -1.67
CA GLY A 385 -3.19 -2.76 -1.50
C GLY A 385 -3.00 -3.61 -0.23
N PHE A 386 -3.60 -3.21 0.90
CA PHE A 386 -3.55 -4.04 2.11
C PHE A 386 -4.28 -5.38 1.93
N VAL A 387 -5.46 -5.38 1.32
CA VAL A 387 -6.20 -6.62 1.04
C VAL A 387 -5.42 -7.51 0.08
N THR A 388 -4.82 -6.93 -0.97
CA THR A 388 -3.97 -7.65 -1.93
C THR A 388 -2.85 -8.43 -1.25
N LEU A 389 -2.20 -7.85 -0.22
CA LEU A 389 -1.11 -8.52 0.49
C LEU A 389 -1.52 -9.81 1.20
N TYR A 390 -2.77 -9.93 1.68
CA TYR A 390 -3.24 -11.17 2.28
C TYR A 390 -3.35 -12.30 1.25
N PHE A 391 -3.86 -11.99 0.06
CA PHE A 391 -3.92 -12.94 -1.03
C PHE A 391 -2.54 -13.25 -1.60
N ALA A 392 -1.66 -12.25 -1.72
CA ALA A 392 -0.27 -12.44 -2.11
C ALA A 392 0.44 -13.40 -1.14
N GLN A 393 0.30 -13.19 0.16
CA GLN A 393 0.85 -14.08 1.18
C GLN A 393 0.32 -15.52 1.00
N ALA A 394 -0.98 -15.71 0.83
CA ALA A 394 -1.58 -17.03 0.63
C ALA A 394 -1.06 -17.72 -0.66
N ILE A 395 -0.80 -16.93 -1.72
CA ILE A 395 -0.21 -17.44 -2.96
C ILE A 395 1.22 -17.90 -2.74
N GLU A 396 2.03 -17.12 -2.03
CA GLU A 396 3.44 -17.45 -1.75
C GLU A 396 3.59 -18.60 -0.76
N GLU A 397 2.70 -18.71 0.24
CA GLU A 397 2.71 -19.80 1.22
C GLU A 397 2.28 -21.13 0.59
N HIS A 398 1.34 -21.09 -0.36
CA HIS A 398 0.78 -22.26 -1.03
C HIS A 398 0.90 -22.12 -2.56
N PRO A 399 2.10 -22.16 -3.14
CA PRO A 399 2.27 -22.05 -4.58
C PRO A 399 1.51 -23.17 -5.29
N GLN A 400 0.78 -22.82 -6.36
CA GLN A 400 0.12 -23.83 -7.19
C GLN A 400 1.17 -24.75 -7.76
N GLN A 401 1.08 -26.02 -7.38
CA GLN A 401 2.05 -27.01 -7.81
C GLN A 401 1.74 -27.50 -9.22
N LEU A 402 2.75 -27.44 -10.10
CA LEU A 402 2.66 -28.05 -11.42
C LEU A 402 2.67 -29.57 -11.29
N LYS A 403 1.70 -30.23 -11.88
CA LYS A 403 1.58 -31.68 -11.88
C LYS A 403 2.56 -32.31 -12.89
N VAL A 404 3.53 -33.03 -12.39
CA VAL A 404 4.60 -33.59 -13.22
C VAL A 404 4.72 -35.10 -13.09
N MET A 405 5.07 -35.78 -14.19
CA MET A 405 5.47 -37.16 -14.17
C MET A 405 6.99 -37.26 -14.29
N ILE A 406 7.59 -38.24 -13.59
CA ILE A 406 9.01 -38.60 -13.76
C ILE A 406 9.11 -39.88 -14.53
N VAL A 407 9.88 -39.86 -15.60
CA VAL A 407 10.09 -41.02 -16.50
C VAL A 407 11.55 -41.43 -16.47
N CYS A 408 11.83 -42.72 -16.13
CA CYS A 408 13.17 -43.27 -16.03
C CYS A 408 13.25 -44.61 -16.70
N THR A 409 14.41 -44.92 -17.33
CA THR A 409 14.71 -46.25 -17.85
C THR A 409 15.62 -47.09 -16.94
N THR A 410 16.28 -46.42 -16.00
CA THR A 410 17.23 -47.03 -15.07
C THR A 410 16.52 -47.40 -13.77
N GLY A 411 16.85 -48.55 -13.22
CA GLY A 411 16.21 -49.26 -12.12
C GLY A 411 15.67 -48.43 -10.95
N ILE A 412 14.90 -49.05 -10.08
CA ILE A 412 14.11 -48.47 -9.01
C ILE A 412 14.85 -47.42 -8.15
N GLY A 413 16.15 -47.67 -7.85
CA GLY A 413 16.94 -46.81 -6.98
C GLY A 413 17.28 -45.43 -7.57
N THR A 414 17.48 -45.35 -8.89
CA THR A 414 17.83 -44.09 -9.57
C THR A 414 16.61 -43.20 -9.79
N SER A 415 15.45 -43.79 -10.05
CA SER A 415 14.18 -43.06 -10.18
C SER A 415 13.71 -42.46 -8.84
N GLU A 416 13.83 -43.23 -7.75
CA GLU A 416 13.53 -42.73 -6.41
C GLU A 416 14.48 -41.62 -5.96
N LEU A 417 15.78 -41.74 -6.30
CA LEU A 417 16.74 -40.67 -6.02
C LEU A 417 16.39 -39.40 -6.78
N LEU A 418 16.03 -39.48 -8.06
CA LEU A 418 15.62 -38.33 -8.87
C LEU A 418 14.36 -37.70 -8.28
N LYS A 419 13.34 -38.49 -7.92
CA LYS A 419 12.12 -38.04 -7.26
C LYS A 419 12.43 -37.23 -5.99
N VAL A 420 13.27 -37.78 -5.10
CA VAL A 420 13.66 -37.10 -3.86
C VAL A 420 14.38 -35.79 -4.15
N LYS A 421 15.28 -35.74 -5.12
CA LYS A 421 16.03 -34.55 -5.50
C LYS A 421 15.11 -33.48 -6.12
N VAL A 422 14.19 -33.85 -7.02
CA VAL A 422 13.21 -32.97 -7.61
C VAL A 422 12.30 -32.38 -6.52
N HIS A 423 11.72 -33.23 -5.67
CA HIS A 423 10.84 -32.80 -4.60
C HIS A 423 11.52 -31.85 -3.58
N LYS A 424 12.81 -32.11 -3.27
CA LYS A 424 13.58 -31.28 -2.34
C LYS A 424 13.94 -29.93 -2.94
N LYS A 425 14.23 -29.87 -4.25
CA LYS A 425 14.72 -28.65 -4.91
C LYS A 425 13.58 -27.78 -5.47
N PHE A 426 12.50 -28.41 -5.96
CA PHE A 426 11.38 -27.80 -6.64
C PHE A 426 10.07 -28.12 -5.89
N ARG A 427 9.79 -27.39 -4.82
CA ARG A 427 8.58 -27.58 -4.01
C ARG A 427 7.30 -27.25 -4.77
N GLU A 428 7.43 -26.47 -5.82
CA GLU A 428 6.38 -26.08 -6.76
C GLU A 428 5.98 -27.20 -7.75
N LEU A 429 6.58 -28.38 -7.66
CA LEU A 429 6.24 -29.55 -8.49
C LEU A 429 5.54 -30.62 -7.66
N ALA A 430 4.33 -31.01 -8.09
CA ALA A 430 3.60 -32.18 -7.59
C ALA A 430 3.92 -33.39 -8.46
N ILE A 431 4.70 -34.34 -7.95
CA ILE A 431 5.05 -35.56 -8.69
C ILE A 431 3.86 -36.52 -8.61
N THR A 432 3.12 -36.64 -9.70
CA THR A 432 1.93 -37.51 -9.81
C THR A 432 2.24 -38.96 -10.04
N ALA A 433 3.33 -39.26 -10.79
CA ALA A 433 3.77 -40.62 -11.06
C ALA A 433 5.29 -40.70 -11.32
N VAL A 434 5.87 -41.84 -11.01
CA VAL A 434 7.25 -42.23 -11.40
C VAL A 434 7.18 -43.56 -12.11
N LEU A 435 7.52 -43.60 -13.39
CA LEU A 435 7.24 -44.77 -14.25
C LEU A 435 8.30 -44.98 -15.36
N PRO A 436 8.39 -46.17 -15.93
CA PRO A 436 9.23 -46.43 -17.07
C PRO A 436 8.64 -45.84 -18.36
N SER A 437 9.51 -45.57 -19.34
CA SER A 437 9.12 -44.90 -20.61
C SER A 437 8.02 -45.63 -21.39
N ARG A 438 7.92 -46.96 -21.29
CA ARG A 438 6.89 -47.76 -21.97
C ARG A 438 5.46 -47.56 -21.40
N GLU A 439 5.31 -46.99 -20.21
CA GLU A 439 4.04 -46.83 -19.50
C GLU A 439 3.51 -45.37 -19.58
N VAL A 440 4.24 -44.46 -20.20
CA VAL A 440 3.91 -43.03 -20.26
C VAL A 440 2.55 -42.75 -20.89
N GLU A 441 2.26 -43.38 -22.04
CA GLU A 441 0.98 -43.15 -22.73
C GLU A 441 -0.24 -43.63 -21.94
N ALA A 442 -0.07 -44.78 -21.24
CA ALA A 442 -1.12 -45.28 -20.37
C ALA A 442 -1.31 -44.43 -19.13
N ALA A 443 -0.23 -43.92 -18.54
CA ALA A 443 -0.24 -43.05 -17.38
C ALA A 443 -0.82 -41.64 -17.71
N LEU A 444 -0.57 -41.12 -18.89
CA LEU A 444 -1.18 -39.84 -19.32
C LEU A 444 -2.71 -39.92 -19.46
N LYS A 445 -3.24 -41.10 -19.79
CA LYS A 445 -4.68 -41.34 -19.79
C LYS A 445 -5.27 -41.41 -18.39
N GLN A 446 -4.49 -41.86 -17.40
CA GLN A 446 -4.91 -41.89 -15.98
C GLN A 446 -4.72 -40.55 -15.27
N HIS A 447 -3.75 -39.76 -15.70
CA HIS A 447 -3.43 -38.44 -15.17
C HIS A 447 -3.48 -37.39 -16.29
N PRO A 448 -4.69 -37.08 -16.81
CA PRO A 448 -4.87 -36.12 -17.92
C PRO A 448 -4.50 -34.70 -17.55
N ASP A 449 -4.34 -34.42 -16.28
CA ASP A 449 -3.97 -33.13 -15.68
C ASP A 449 -2.44 -32.95 -15.51
N THR A 450 -1.63 -33.83 -16.14
CA THR A 450 -0.17 -33.70 -16.16
C THR A 450 0.23 -32.52 -17.04
N GLU A 451 0.99 -31.59 -16.48
CA GLU A 451 1.40 -30.34 -17.13
C GLU A 451 2.84 -30.41 -17.70
N MET A 452 3.68 -31.26 -17.16
CA MET A 452 5.08 -31.45 -17.62
C MET A 452 5.60 -32.86 -17.32
N ILE A 453 6.53 -33.34 -18.16
CA ILE A 453 7.22 -34.62 -17.96
C ILE A 453 8.73 -34.36 -17.76
N ILE A 454 9.26 -34.91 -16.68
CA ILE A 454 10.69 -34.91 -16.37
C ILE A 454 11.22 -36.31 -16.77
N SER A 455 12.11 -36.40 -17.75
CA SER A 455 12.57 -37.67 -18.27
C SER A 455 14.09 -37.82 -18.22
N THR A 456 14.59 -39.03 -17.93
CA THR A 456 16.01 -39.34 -18.07
C THR A 456 16.40 -39.81 -19.47
N VAL A 457 15.42 -39.96 -20.36
CA VAL A 457 15.61 -40.42 -21.75
C VAL A 457 14.74 -39.62 -22.70
N GLN A 458 15.10 -39.62 -23.97
CA GLN A 458 14.28 -39.06 -25.01
C GLN A 458 13.00 -39.88 -25.17
N LEU A 459 11.87 -39.21 -25.13
CA LEU A 459 10.54 -39.79 -25.30
C LEU A 459 10.00 -39.47 -26.67
N THR A 460 9.37 -40.44 -27.30
CA THR A 460 8.58 -40.24 -28.51
C THR A 460 7.13 -40.45 -28.11
N ILE A 461 6.47 -39.36 -27.72
CA ILE A 461 5.06 -39.35 -27.29
C ILE A 461 4.26 -38.41 -28.20
N ASP A 462 3.05 -38.82 -28.54
CA ASP A 462 2.12 -38.00 -29.30
C ASP A 462 1.25 -37.15 -28.31
N SER A 463 1.92 -36.18 -27.68
CA SER A 463 1.28 -35.29 -26.69
C SER A 463 1.94 -33.92 -26.72
N PRO A 464 1.15 -32.82 -26.55
CA PRO A 464 1.67 -31.46 -26.48
C PRO A 464 2.40 -31.16 -25.17
N ILE A 465 2.38 -32.08 -24.20
CA ILE A 465 2.98 -31.90 -22.88
C ILE A 465 4.50 -31.72 -22.99
N PRO A 466 5.07 -30.65 -22.43
CA PRO A 466 6.50 -30.37 -22.49
C PRO A 466 7.31 -31.46 -21.74
N VAL A 467 8.39 -31.90 -22.36
CA VAL A 467 9.31 -32.91 -21.79
C VAL A 467 10.65 -32.24 -21.51
N VAL A 468 11.12 -32.37 -20.28
CA VAL A 468 12.47 -31.92 -19.89
C VAL A 468 13.37 -33.12 -19.66
N ILE A 469 14.48 -33.20 -20.41
CA ILE A 469 15.46 -34.28 -20.25
C ILE A 469 16.48 -33.86 -19.19
N VAL A 470 16.62 -34.71 -18.17
CA VAL A 470 17.54 -34.51 -17.06
C VAL A 470 18.37 -35.79 -16.79
N SER A 471 19.52 -35.66 -16.16
CA SER A 471 20.22 -36.82 -15.64
C SER A 471 19.57 -37.33 -14.36
N ALA A 472 19.72 -38.63 -14.05
CA ALA A 472 19.22 -39.19 -12.79
C ALA A 472 19.84 -38.52 -11.54
N MET A 473 21.00 -37.84 -11.70
CA MET A 473 21.66 -37.10 -10.62
C MET A 473 21.18 -35.67 -10.45
N LEU A 474 20.32 -35.13 -11.34
CA LEU A 474 19.81 -33.76 -11.34
C LEU A 474 20.94 -32.74 -11.18
N THR A 475 21.82 -32.67 -12.16
CA THR A 475 22.96 -31.72 -12.14
C THR A 475 22.51 -30.27 -12.09
N MET A 476 23.43 -29.33 -11.82
CA MET A 476 23.14 -27.90 -11.84
C MET A 476 22.59 -27.41 -13.19
N GLU A 477 23.03 -27.99 -14.28
CA GLU A 477 22.54 -27.70 -15.63
C GLU A 477 21.13 -28.24 -15.84
N ASP A 478 20.81 -29.40 -15.32
CA ASP A 478 19.47 -29.98 -15.32
C ASP A 478 18.50 -29.12 -14.52
N GLN A 479 18.92 -28.61 -13.35
CA GLN A 479 18.13 -27.72 -12.51
C GLN A 479 17.77 -26.43 -13.25
N LYS A 480 18.75 -25.81 -13.94
CA LYS A 480 18.49 -24.61 -14.75
C LYS A 480 17.50 -24.87 -15.90
N ARG A 481 17.62 -26.03 -16.56
CA ARG A 481 16.66 -26.41 -17.61
C ARG A 481 15.24 -26.57 -17.07
N LEU A 482 15.10 -27.19 -15.90
CA LEU A 482 13.82 -27.31 -15.21
C LEU A 482 13.25 -25.95 -14.81
N GLU A 483 14.05 -25.08 -14.21
CA GLU A 483 13.62 -23.70 -13.84
C GLU A 483 13.07 -22.95 -15.05
N VAL A 484 13.77 -23.00 -16.19
CA VAL A 484 13.31 -22.34 -17.43
C VAL A 484 12.00 -22.95 -17.95
N MET A 485 11.84 -24.27 -17.87
CA MET A 485 10.62 -24.92 -18.37
C MET A 485 9.44 -24.67 -17.44
N ILE A 486 9.63 -24.72 -16.12
CA ILE A 486 8.60 -24.36 -15.13
C ILE A 486 8.09 -22.93 -15.40
N GLY A 487 9.02 -21.99 -15.64
CA GLY A 487 8.64 -20.61 -15.98
C GLY A 487 7.85 -20.50 -17.29
N ARG A 488 8.11 -21.36 -18.29
CA ARG A 488 7.33 -21.37 -19.54
C ARG A 488 5.93 -21.94 -19.32
N VAL A 489 5.82 -23.09 -18.66
CA VAL A 489 4.52 -23.75 -18.41
C VAL A 489 3.58 -22.90 -17.55
N ARG A 490 4.13 -22.06 -16.66
CA ARG A 490 3.32 -21.13 -15.86
C ARG A 490 2.87 -19.88 -16.59
N ASN A 491 3.54 -19.53 -17.70
CA ASN A 491 3.24 -18.30 -18.45
C ASN A 491 2.43 -18.58 -19.73
N ASP A 492 2.23 -19.86 -20.10
CA ASP A 492 1.36 -20.32 -21.16
C ASP A 492 -0.04 -20.65 -20.62
#